data_b44b32a58cdbaf06aa38a303fad6d1ea
#
_entry.id   b44b32a58cdbaf06aa38a303fad6d1ea
#
_cell.length_a   1.000
_cell.length_b   1.000
_cell.length_c   1.000
_cell.angle_alpha   90.00
_cell.angle_beta   90.00
_cell.angle_gamma   90.00
#
_symmetry.space_group_name_H-M   'P 1'
#
loop_
_entity.id
_entity.type
_entity.pdbx_description
1 polymer ?
#
loop_
_entity_poly.entity_id
_entity_poly.type
_entity_poly.pdbx_seq_one_letter_code
_entity_poly.pdbx_strand_id
1 'polypeptide(L)'
;PCHRSHIDYLALSYILLEKNLMLPHIAAGNNLNLPFLGKVLRGGGAFFMRRSFVNNKLYSIIFFQYLKRLMQRGSSIEFFPEGGRSRNGFSLPARPGLLSMTIRSFAGLNIDNVKLIPTYLGYEKIIEGNSYLSELLGTRKKRESIFDIFKSIQDLGNFLGNAYINFGDPIDLKTFLNKELEGKNFYIASSLDRPDWLRSATSSLGLEVMKGINNSVAVTSTSLFSLSLLSETTQSLDSIVMKSRIKMFIDLLKKNEIYKHVWVTDDDPKEITEKTENLSLLKPQMIGGSRVYKPSKNEAALLSYYQNNISHLFLLYSLICLALKYVEDLSKKELIRLVHLVYPFLQSDFYLPWKEEEIDEVIEKSFLEQAKKDGDVFNYMEIEDGAEKDKPIVVKPTKYVYARAAYTFVHEASHWEAENEFMKALKPSKQVLDLIAPFKVDGHIAAHIRMEAGAGLDHNTYDSVENWTQEGHDQLHFWREKSH
;
A
#
# COMPACT_ATOMS: atom_id res chain seq x y z
N PRO A 1 10.35 -5.83 -6.60
CA PRO A 1 10.03 -4.46 -6.16
C PRO A 1 8.55 -4.12 -6.33
N CYS A 2 8.03 -3.10 -5.59
CA CYS A 2 6.76 -2.46 -5.96
C CYS A 2 6.91 -1.70 -7.29
N HIS A 3 5.80 -1.34 -7.93
CA HIS A 3 5.84 -0.62 -9.21
C HIS A 3 5.10 0.71 -9.13
N ARG A 4 5.86 1.81 -9.16
CA ARG A 4 5.34 3.18 -8.99
C ARG A 4 5.52 4.02 -10.26
N SER A 5 6.66 3.87 -10.93
CA SER A 5 7.07 4.68 -12.06
C SER A 5 7.73 3.84 -13.16
N HIS A 6 7.78 4.38 -14.37
CA HIS A 6 8.57 3.78 -15.46
C HIS A 6 10.07 3.84 -15.22
N ILE A 7 10.54 4.63 -14.27
CA ILE A 7 11.98 4.70 -13.93
C ILE A 7 12.39 3.71 -12.84
N ASP A 8 11.47 2.94 -12.26
CA ASP A 8 11.76 2.04 -11.13
C ASP A 8 12.93 1.11 -11.41
N TYR A 9 12.90 0.41 -12.56
CA TYR A 9 13.95 -0.52 -12.97
C TYR A 9 15.28 0.19 -13.26
N LEU A 10 15.25 1.44 -13.73
CA LEU A 10 16.46 2.23 -13.94
C LEU A 10 17.05 2.69 -12.61
N ALA A 11 16.22 3.17 -11.68
CA ALA A 11 16.63 3.63 -10.36
C ALA A 11 17.24 2.48 -9.54
N LEU A 12 16.61 1.30 -9.55
CA LEU A 12 17.14 0.13 -8.86
C LEU A 12 18.45 -0.34 -9.49
N SER A 13 18.53 -0.44 -10.82
CA SER A 13 19.77 -0.80 -11.52
C SER A 13 20.89 0.19 -11.24
N TYR A 14 20.60 1.49 -11.24
CA TYR A 14 21.56 2.53 -10.95
C TYR A 14 22.15 2.37 -9.53
N ILE A 15 21.32 2.23 -8.50
CA ILE A 15 21.80 2.10 -7.13
C ILE A 15 22.59 0.80 -6.89
N LEU A 16 22.18 -0.30 -7.53
CA LEU A 16 22.92 -1.55 -7.46
C LEU A 16 24.32 -1.39 -8.10
N LEU A 17 24.41 -0.71 -9.24
CA LEU A 17 25.67 -0.43 -9.90
C LEU A 17 26.57 0.46 -9.04
N GLU A 18 26.04 1.54 -8.47
CA GLU A 18 26.78 2.45 -7.55
C GLU A 18 27.29 1.72 -6.30
N LYS A 19 26.59 0.69 -5.84
CA LYS A 19 27.00 -0.16 -4.71
C LYS A 19 27.89 -1.31 -5.13
N ASN A 20 28.33 -1.40 -6.38
CA ASN A 20 29.10 -2.51 -6.95
C ASN A 20 28.42 -3.88 -6.77
N LEU A 21 27.08 -3.91 -6.83
CA LEU A 21 26.30 -5.13 -6.79
C LEU A 21 25.95 -5.61 -8.19
N MET A 22 25.71 -6.92 -8.30
CA MET A 22 25.34 -7.54 -9.58
C MET A 22 23.97 -7.02 -10.05
N LEU A 23 23.91 -6.57 -11.31
CA LEU A 23 22.66 -6.15 -11.92
C LEU A 23 21.73 -7.34 -12.18
N PRO A 24 20.44 -7.20 -11.91
CA PRO A 24 19.47 -8.25 -12.15
C PRO A 24 19.11 -8.41 -13.64
N HIS A 25 18.64 -9.59 -13.99
CA HIS A 25 17.87 -9.78 -15.22
C HIS A 25 16.43 -9.30 -14.98
N ILE A 26 15.99 -8.30 -15.75
CA ILE A 26 14.73 -7.58 -15.53
C ILE A 26 13.62 -8.17 -16.39
N ALA A 27 12.56 -8.68 -15.76
CA ALA A 27 11.38 -9.17 -16.47
C ALA A 27 10.53 -7.99 -16.98
N ALA A 28 10.56 -7.74 -18.27
CA ALA A 28 9.89 -6.63 -18.93
C ALA A 28 8.71 -7.11 -19.79
N GLY A 29 7.66 -6.29 -19.88
CA GLY A 29 6.55 -6.56 -20.79
C GLY A 29 6.97 -6.46 -22.26
N ASN A 30 6.43 -7.33 -23.13
CA ASN A 30 6.77 -7.34 -24.56
C ASN A 30 6.44 -6.02 -25.30
N ASN A 31 5.59 -5.18 -24.73
CA ASN A 31 5.31 -3.83 -25.24
C ASN A 31 6.52 -2.89 -25.20
N LEU A 32 7.55 -3.21 -24.41
CA LEU A 32 8.81 -2.45 -24.33
C LEU A 32 9.85 -2.95 -25.37
N ASN A 33 9.57 -4.04 -26.05
CA ASN A 33 10.45 -4.61 -27.08
C ASN A 33 10.29 -3.88 -28.42
N LEU A 34 10.50 -2.56 -28.41
CA LEU A 34 10.46 -1.72 -29.58
C LEU A 34 11.79 -1.77 -30.36
N PRO A 35 11.79 -1.49 -31.69
CA PRO A 35 13.02 -1.26 -32.41
C PRO A 35 13.91 -0.24 -31.69
N PHE A 36 15.22 -0.46 -31.67
CA PHE A 36 16.21 0.31 -30.94
C PHE A 36 16.09 0.20 -29.39
N LEU A 37 14.99 0.65 -28.77
CA LEU A 37 14.80 0.60 -27.31
C LEU A 37 14.91 -0.83 -26.76
N GLY A 38 14.31 -1.80 -27.43
CA GLY A 38 14.40 -3.20 -27.03
C GLY A 38 15.84 -3.74 -27.05
N LYS A 39 16.71 -3.26 -27.95
CA LYS A 39 18.13 -3.61 -27.94
C LYS A 39 18.86 -3.01 -26.74
N VAL A 40 18.64 -1.74 -26.45
CA VAL A 40 19.24 -1.05 -25.29
C VAL A 40 18.81 -1.72 -23.98
N LEU A 41 17.52 -1.97 -23.80
CA LEU A 41 17.02 -2.64 -22.60
C LEU A 41 17.57 -4.07 -22.43
N ARG A 42 17.72 -4.84 -23.51
CA ARG A 42 18.39 -6.16 -23.46
C ARG A 42 19.85 -6.04 -23.05
N GLY A 43 20.55 -5.03 -23.56
CA GLY A 43 21.93 -4.74 -23.14
C GLY A 43 22.03 -4.43 -21.64
N GLY A 44 21.00 -3.82 -21.05
CA GLY A 44 20.85 -3.59 -19.63
C GLY A 44 20.26 -4.76 -18.82
N GLY A 45 20.16 -5.97 -19.40
CA GLY A 45 19.68 -7.17 -18.69
C GLY A 45 18.19 -7.46 -18.81
N ALA A 46 17.41 -6.67 -19.55
CA ALA A 46 15.98 -6.92 -19.70
C ALA A 46 15.70 -8.14 -20.59
N PHE A 47 14.77 -8.98 -20.16
CA PHE A 47 14.16 -10.01 -21.00
C PHE A 47 12.66 -9.77 -21.14
N PHE A 48 12.14 -9.98 -22.35
CA PHE A 48 10.76 -9.62 -22.66
C PHE A 48 9.83 -10.80 -22.54
N MET A 49 8.71 -10.60 -21.84
CA MET A 49 7.69 -11.61 -21.63
C MET A 49 6.32 -11.17 -22.13
N ARG A 50 5.52 -12.14 -22.54
CA ARG A 50 4.11 -11.91 -22.91
C ARG A 50 3.29 -11.69 -21.64
N ARG A 51 2.25 -10.86 -21.72
CA ARG A 51 1.34 -10.60 -20.60
C ARG A 51 0.52 -11.82 -20.16
N SER A 52 0.28 -12.77 -21.08
CA SER A 52 -0.47 -13.98 -20.81
C SER A 52 0.26 -15.21 -21.32
N PHE A 53 0.24 -16.28 -20.56
CA PHE A 53 0.73 -17.61 -20.89
C PHE A 53 -0.41 -18.55 -21.29
N VAL A 54 -1.66 -18.08 -21.25
CA VAL A 54 -2.86 -18.86 -21.57
C VAL A 54 -2.78 -19.32 -23.03
N ASN A 55 -3.13 -20.57 -23.26
CA ASN A 55 -3.16 -21.22 -24.57
C ASN A 55 -1.82 -21.30 -25.34
N ASN A 56 -0.67 -21.06 -24.68
CA ASN A 56 0.64 -21.19 -25.29
C ASN A 56 1.57 -22.08 -24.44
N LYS A 57 1.33 -23.40 -24.50
CA LYS A 57 2.10 -24.40 -23.74
C LYS A 57 3.60 -24.34 -24.06
N LEU A 58 3.98 -24.24 -25.34
CA LEU A 58 5.39 -24.19 -25.76
C LEU A 58 6.10 -22.96 -25.15
N TYR A 59 5.50 -21.81 -25.23
CA TYR A 59 6.06 -20.59 -24.63
C TYR A 59 6.21 -20.72 -23.12
N SER A 60 5.22 -21.29 -22.44
CA SER A 60 5.27 -21.51 -20.98
C SER A 60 6.43 -22.46 -20.59
N ILE A 61 6.66 -23.52 -21.38
CA ILE A 61 7.76 -24.46 -21.15
C ILE A 61 9.12 -23.79 -21.36
N ILE A 62 9.28 -23.06 -22.48
CA ILE A 62 10.54 -22.35 -22.77
C ILE A 62 10.82 -21.31 -21.68
N PHE A 63 9.83 -20.54 -21.28
CA PHE A 63 9.99 -19.53 -20.26
C PHE A 63 10.35 -20.13 -18.88
N PHE A 64 9.71 -21.24 -18.51
CA PHE A 64 10.06 -22.01 -17.31
C PHE A 64 11.53 -22.47 -17.35
N GLN A 65 11.98 -23.05 -18.45
CA GLN A 65 13.38 -23.50 -18.61
C GLN A 65 14.37 -22.33 -18.58
N TYR A 66 13.97 -21.18 -19.13
CA TYR A 66 14.77 -19.96 -19.08
C TYR A 66 14.97 -19.47 -17.63
N LEU A 67 13.90 -19.34 -16.86
CA LEU A 67 13.98 -18.97 -15.43
C LEU A 67 14.81 -19.99 -14.63
N LYS A 68 14.57 -21.28 -14.86
CA LYS A 68 15.34 -22.37 -14.25
C LYS A 68 16.83 -22.21 -14.52
N ARG A 69 17.19 -21.86 -15.76
CA ARG A 69 18.59 -21.66 -16.15
C ARG A 69 19.22 -20.42 -15.52
N LEU A 70 18.48 -19.33 -15.38
CA LEU A 70 18.94 -18.15 -14.66
C LEU A 70 19.21 -18.48 -13.19
N MET A 71 18.29 -19.16 -12.53
CA MET A 71 18.46 -19.58 -11.12
C MET A 71 19.67 -20.51 -10.94
N GLN A 72 19.87 -21.47 -11.85
CA GLN A 72 21.04 -22.39 -11.81
C GLN A 72 22.37 -21.64 -11.94
N ARG A 73 22.38 -20.51 -12.65
CA ARG A 73 23.58 -19.67 -12.81
C ARG A 73 23.79 -18.71 -11.64
N GLY A 74 22.90 -18.70 -10.66
CA GLY A 74 22.94 -17.73 -9.56
C GLY A 74 22.64 -16.30 -9.99
N SER A 75 21.97 -16.12 -11.14
CA SER A 75 21.63 -14.79 -11.63
C SER A 75 20.50 -14.19 -10.83
N SER A 76 20.63 -12.92 -10.45
CA SER A 76 19.54 -12.15 -9.87
C SER A 76 18.45 -11.86 -10.89
N ILE A 77 17.20 -11.97 -10.49
CA ILE A 77 16.03 -11.72 -11.34
C ILE A 77 15.16 -10.67 -10.70
N GLU A 78 14.86 -9.60 -11.43
CA GLU A 78 13.94 -8.56 -11.00
C GLU A 78 12.59 -8.71 -11.72
N PHE A 79 11.52 -8.65 -10.94
CA PHE A 79 10.18 -8.55 -11.50
C PHE A 79 9.25 -7.79 -10.54
N PHE A 80 8.23 -7.16 -11.09
CA PHE A 80 7.22 -6.42 -10.35
C PHE A 80 6.02 -7.32 -10.08
N PRO A 81 5.80 -7.76 -8.81
CA PRO A 81 4.74 -8.70 -8.49
C PRO A 81 3.34 -8.14 -8.79
N GLU A 82 3.16 -6.85 -8.72
CA GLU A 82 1.91 -6.15 -9.03
C GLU A 82 1.50 -6.27 -10.51
N GLY A 83 2.45 -6.53 -11.41
CA GLY A 83 2.21 -6.64 -12.85
C GLY A 83 1.75 -5.36 -13.54
N GLY A 84 1.67 -4.27 -12.83
CA GLY A 84 1.33 -2.93 -13.31
C GLY A 84 1.73 -1.86 -12.29
N ARG A 85 1.72 -0.58 -12.71
CA ARG A 85 2.05 0.52 -11.81
C ARG A 85 0.83 0.90 -10.96
N SER A 86 1.05 1.10 -9.67
CA SER A 86 0.07 1.77 -8.81
C SER A 86 -0.08 3.24 -9.22
N ARG A 87 -1.30 3.69 -9.37
CA ARG A 87 -1.64 5.05 -9.81
C ARG A 87 -2.35 5.86 -8.74
N ASN A 88 -2.86 5.17 -7.73
CA ASN A 88 -3.48 5.79 -6.57
C ASN A 88 -2.57 5.80 -5.32
N GLY A 89 -1.38 5.20 -5.40
CA GLY A 89 -0.42 5.15 -4.29
C GLY A 89 -0.52 3.90 -3.41
N PHE A 90 -1.61 3.15 -3.43
CA PHE A 90 -1.71 1.87 -2.73
C PHE A 90 -0.94 0.76 -3.45
N SER A 91 -0.49 -0.24 -2.71
CA SER A 91 0.09 -1.45 -3.29
C SER A 91 -0.98 -2.29 -3.97
N LEU A 92 -0.74 -2.72 -5.20
CA LEU A 92 -1.67 -3.57 -5.95
C LEU A 92 -1.52 -5.04 -5.54
N PRO A 93 -2.56 -5.87 -5.74
CA PRO A 93 -2.47 -7.30 -5.50
C PRO A 93 -1.38 -7.97 -6.35
N ALA A 94 -0.66 -8.91 -5.73
CA ALA A 94 0.36 -9.67 -6.43
C ALA A 94 -0.24 -10.55 -7.53
N ARG A 95 0.28 -10.45 -8.74
CA ARG A 95 -0.11 -11.31 -9.88
C ARG A 95 0.58 -12.66 -9.78
N PRO A 96 -0.17 -13.78 -9.88
CA PRO A 96 0.39 -15.11 -9.63
C PRO A 96 1.36 -15.60 -10.71
N GLY A 97 1.37 -15.02 -11.90
CA GLY A 97 2.07 -15.57 -13.07
C GLY A 97 3.56 -15.82 -12.84
N LEU A 98 4.36 -14.79 -12.55
CA LEU A 98 5.79 -14.93 -12.29
C LEU A 98 6.10 -15.58 -10.95
N LEU A 99 5.31 -15.32 -9.90
CA LEU A 99 5.48 -15.98 -8.61
C LEU A 99 5.33 -17.50 -8.73
N SER A 100 4.28 -17.97 -9.40
CA SER A 100 4.07 -19.39 -9.68
C SER A 100 5.20 -19.98 -10.52
N MET A 101 5.69 -19.26 -11.54
CA MET A 101 6.83 -19.71 -12.33
C MET A 101 8.11 -19.79 -11.50
N THR A 102 8.33 -18.84 -10.59
CA THR A 102 9.47 -18.83 -9.67
C THR A 102 9.43 -20.04 -8.74
N ILE A 103 8.30 -20.30 -8.07
CA ILE A 103 8.13 -21.50 -7.21
C ILE A 103 8.40 -22.77 -8.01
N ARG A 104 7.79 -22.91 -9.17
CA ARG A 104 7.94 -24.11 -10.01
C ARG A 104 9.35 -24.32 -10.51
N SER A 105 10.02 -23.23 -10.93
CA SER A 105 11.42 -23.30 -11.40
C SER A 105 12.34 -23.73 -10.27
N PHE A 106 12.14 -23.19 -9.07
CA PHE A 106 12.86 -23.57 -7.86
C PHE A 106 12.58 -25.03 -7.47
N ALA A 107 11.30 -25.42 -7.40
CA ALA A 107 10.89 -26.78 -7.03
C ALA A 107 11.38 -27.87 -8.01
N GLY A 108 11.70 -27.49 -9.25
CA GLY A 108 12.32 -28.38 -10.24
C GLY A 108 13.85 -28.38 -10.20
N LEU A 109 14.48 -27.72 -9.23
CA LEU A 109 15.93 -27.64 -9.07
C LEU A 109 16.39 -28.26 -7.75
N ASN A 110 17.60 -28.77 -7.75
CA ASN A 110 18.29 -29.17 -6.54
C ASN A 110 19.25 -28.06 -6.10
N ILE A 111 18.68 -26.91 -5.69
CA ILE A 111 19.40 -25.75 -5.17
C ILE A 111 18.70 -25.30 -3.88
N ASP A 112 19.49 -24.87 -2.91
CA ASP A 112 18.98 -24.55 -1.57
C ASP A 112 18.84 -23.05 -1.31
N ASN A 113 19.33 -22.20 -2.22
CA ASN A 113 19.53 -20.79 -1.91
C ASN A 113 18.87 -19.86 -2.95
N VAL A 114 17.52 -19.82 -2.93
CA VAL A 114 16.76 -18.79 -3.66
C VAL A 114 16.00 -17.93 -2.67
N LYS A 115 16.30 -16.65 -2.66
CA LYS A 115 15.66 -15.67 -1.78
C LYS A 115 14.94 -14.63 -2.61
N LEU A 116 13.70 -14.32 -2.24
CA LEU A 116 12.99 -13.15 -2.76
C LEU A 116 13.24 -11.98 -1.82
N ILE A 117 13.64 -10.85 -2.37
CA ILE A 117 13.92 -9.63 -1.62
C ILE A 117 12.81 -8.62 -1.93
N PRO A 118 11.83 -8.44 -1.02
CA PRO A 118 10.85 -7.38 -1.16
C PRO A 118 11.56 -6.03 -1.23
N THR A 119 11.22 -5.21 -2.23
CA THR A 119 11.90 -3.92 -2.42
C THR A 119 10.88 -2.82 -2.61
N TYR A 120 10.95 -1.80 -1.79
CA TYR A 120 10.14 -0.60 -1.93
C TYR A 120 10.87 0.45 -2.77
N LEU A 121 10.12 1.09 -3.66
CA LEU A 121 10.53 2.25 -4.42
C LEU A 121 9.54 3.39 -4.16
N GLY A 122 10.04 4.55 -3.78
CA GLY A 122 9.24 5.72 -3.51
C GLY A 122 9.90 6.99 -4.06
N TYR A 123 9.09 8.01 -4.29
CA TYR A 123 9.51 9.28 -4.90
C TYR A 123 8.88 10.46 -4.15
N GLU A 124 9.64 11.54 -3.97
CA GLU A 124 9.07 12.78 -3.46
C GLU A 124 8.14 13.43 -4.50
N LYS A 125 8.49 13.31 -5.78
CA LYS A 125 7.62 13.73 -6.88
C LYS A 125 7.67 12.70 -8.00
N ILE A 126 6.50 12.19 -8.37
CA ILE A 126 6.38 11.20 -9.44
C ILE A 126 6.35 11.89 -10.80
N ILE A 127 7.10 11.35 -11.77
CA ILE A 127 7.19 11.93 -13.11
C ILE A 127 5.84 11.87 -13.83
N GLU A 128 5.11 10.79 -13.66
CA GLU A 128 3.83 10.54 -14.29
C GLU A 128 2.65 11.23 -13.58
N GLY A 129 2.89 12.14 -12.65
CA GLY A 129 1.84 12.74 -11.80
C GLY A 129 0.66 13.31 -12.58
N ASN A 130 0.90 14.01 -13.69
CA ASN A 130 -0.16 14.55 -14.54
C ASN A 130 -0.99 13.47 -15.25
N SER A 131 -0.35 12.37 -15.65
CA SER A 131 -1.04 11.23 -16.27
C SER A 131 -1.89 10.50 -15.24
N TYR A 132 -1.36 10.24 -14.05
CA TYR A 132 -2.09 9.62 -12.96
C TYR A 132 -3.27 10.49 -12.50
N LEU A 133 -3.06 11.80 -12.39
CA LEU A 133 -4.13 12.74 -12.09
C LEU A 133 -5.28 12.66 -13.10
N SER A 134 -4.96 12.62 -14.39
CA SER A 134 -5.98 12.51 -15.45
C SER A 134 -6.80 11.23 -15.31
N GLU A 135 -6.17 10.11 -14.98
CA GLU A 135 -6.84 8.82 -14.76
C GLU A 135 -7.68 8.83 -13.47
N LEU A 136 -7.15 9.37 -12.36
CA LEU A 136 -7.90 9.54 -11.10
C LEU A 136 -9.15 10.43 -11.25
N LEU A 137 -9.13 11.35 -12.21
CA LEU A 137 -10.27 12.21 -12.56
C LEU A 137 -11.19 11.60 -13.63
N GLY A 138 -11.02 10.29 -13.96
CA GLY A 138 -11.91 9.57 -14.86
C GLY A 138 -11.60 9.70 -16.36
N THR A 139 -10.42 10.19 -16.72
CA THR A 139 -10.01 10.23 -18.12
C THR A 139 -9.49 8.84 -18.56
N ARG A 140 -9.92 8.37 -19.74
CA ARG A 140 -9.46 7.09 -20.29
C ARG A 140 -7.94 7.01 -20.36
N LYS A 141 -7.41 5.85 -19.95
CA LYS A 141 -5.99 5.49 -20.00
C LYS A 141 -5.39 5.75 -21.37
N LYS A 142 -4.48 6.71 -21.49
CA LYS A 142 -3.66 6.90 -22.67
C LYS A 142 -2.48 5.91 -22.64
N ARG A 143 -2.10 5.38 -23.80
CA ARG A 143 -0.83 4.64 -23.92
C ARG A 143 0.31 5.63 -23.78
N GLU A 144 0.96 5.62 -22.62
CA GLU A 144 2.18 6.40 -22.40
C GLU A 144 3.33 5.75 -23.16
N SER A 145 4.07 6.57 -23.89
CA SER A 145 5.34 6.16 -24.50
C SER A 145 6.48 6.42 -23.52
N ILE A 146 7.43 5.51 -23.44
CA ILE A 146 8.67 5.76 -22.66
C ILE A 146 9.40 7.01 -23.19
N PHE A 147 9.29 7.31 -24.48
CA PHE A 147 9.85 8.53 -25.06
C PHE A 147 9.19 9.80 -24.51
N ASP A 148 7.88 9.76 -24.22
CA ASP A 148 7.18 10.89 -23.60
C ASP A 148 7.71 11.13 -22.18
N ILE A 149 8.08 10.06 -21.47
CA ILE A 149 8.65 10.13 -20.13
C ILE A 149 10.05 10.72 -20.17
N PHE A 150 10.93 10.24 -21.08
CA PHE A 150 12.26 10.84 -21.24
C PHE A 150 12.20 12.31 -21.64
N LYS A 151 11.26 12.68 -22.51
CA LYS A 151 11.03 14.08 -22.85
C LYS A 151 10.55 14.87 -21.63
N SER A 152 9.63 14.33 -20.85
CA SER A 152 9.15 14.96 -19.62
C SER A 152 10.28 15.14 -18.59
N ILE A 153 11.23 14.23 -18.49
CA ILE A 153 12.42 14.37 -17.64
C ILE A 153 13.31 15.53 -18.11
N GLN A 154 13.51 15.66 -19.41
CA GLN A 154 14.29 16.78 -19.97
C GLN A 154 13.58 18.12 -19.77
N ASP A 155 12.26 18.15 -19.90
CA ASP A 155 11.44 19.38 -19.76
C ASP A 155 11.23 19.80 -18.29
N LEU A 156 11.36 18.88 -17.31
CA LEU A 156 11.08 19.15 -15.90
C LEU A 156 12.21 19.87 -15.16
N GLY A 157 13.38 20.06 -15.78
CA GLY A 157 14.51 20.66 -15.06
C GLY A 157 14.82 19.93 -13.75
N ASN A 158 15.70 20.46 -12.94
CA ASN A 158 16.32 19.76 -11.80
C ASN A 158 15.44 19.49 -10.56
N PHE A 159 14.09 19.39 -10.65
CA PHE A 159 13.25 19.35 -9.44
C PHE A 159 12.26 18.18 -9.39
N LEU A 160 12.78 16.96 -9.20
CA LEU A 160 11.98 15.79 -8.90
C LEU A 160 12.08 15.35 -7.42
N GLY A 161 12.98 15.95 -6.65
CA GLY A 161 13.30 15.51 -5.30
C GLY A 161 14.07 14.19 -5.30
N ASN A 162 13.98 13.47 -4.18
CA ASN A 162 14.69 12.23 -3.96
C ASN A 162 13.87 11.01 -4.40
N ALA A 163 14.58 9.95 -4.80
CA ALA A 163 14.05 8.59 -4.93
C ALA A 163 14.57 7.74 -3.77
N TYR A 164 13.73 6.91 -3.22
CA TYR A 164 14.01 6.05 -2.07
C TYR A 164 13.89 4.59 -2.46
N ILE A 165 14.90 3.81 -2.12
CA ILE A 165 14.93 2.36 -2.38
C ILE A 165 15.25 1.65 -1.08
N ASN A 166 14.29 0.92 -0.54
CA ASN A 166 14.43 0.16 0.68
C ASN A 166 14.25 -1.34 0.42
N PHE A 167 15.06 -2.14 1.07
CA PHE A 167 15.00 -3.60 0.98
C PHE A 167 14.42 -4.17 2.27
N GLY A 168 13.41 -5.02 2.13
CA GLY A 168 12.84 -5.79 3.23
C GLY A 168 13.59 -7.08 3.51
N ASP A 169 13.12 -7.83 4.52
CA ASP A 169 13.70 -9.11 4.88
C ASP A 169 13.62 -10.09 3.71
N PRO A 170 14.73 -10.80 3.40
CA PRO A 170 14.72 -11.81 2.37
C PRO A 170 13.82 -13.00 2.72
N ILE A 171 12.91 -13.36 1.86
CA ILE A 171 12.08 -14.56 1.98
C ILE A 171 12.84 -15.74 1.37
N ASP A 172 13.33 -16.65 2.21
CA ASP A 172 13.96 -17.88 1.77
C ASP A 172 12.90 -18.85 1.23
N LEU A 173 12.98 -19.17 -0.07
CA LEU A 173 11.92 -19.90 -0.75
C LEU A 173 11.82 -21.37 -0.28
N LYS A 174 12.93 -21.98 0.12
CA LYS A 174 12.92 -23.34 0.67
C LYS A 174 12.23 -23.38 2.03
N THR A 175 12.61 -22.47 2.91
CA THR A 175 12.01 -22.34 4.24
C THR A 175 10.52 -22.01 4.14
N PHE A 176 10.16 -21.10 3.24
CA PHE A 176 8.77 -20.75 2.98
C PHE A 176 7.94 -21.97 2.54
N LEU A 177 8.40 -22.72 1.52
CA LEU A 177 7.68 -23.89 1.01
C LEU A 177 7.59 -25.01 2.04
N ASN A 178 8.65 -25.27 2.80
CA ASN A 178 8.60 -26.26 3.88
C ASN A 178 7.56 -25.92 4.94
N LYS A 179 7.44 -24.64 5.31
CA LYS A 179 6.43 -24.17 6.25
C LYS A 179 5.02 -24.27 5.66
N GLU A 180 4.81 -23.76 4.46
CA GLU A 180 3.51 -23.73 3.76
C GLU A 180 2.96 -25.15 3.53
N LEU A 181 3.84 -26.12 3.28
CA LEU A 181 3.49 -27.49 2.96
C LEU A 181 3.70 -28.47 4.14
N GLU A 182 3.93 -27.95 5.35
CA GLU A 182 4.13 -28.77 6.55
C GLU A 182 5.22 -29.85 6.36
N GLY A 183 6.30 -29.51 5.68
CA GLY A 183 7.41 -30.42 5.39
C GLY A 183 7.14 -31.44 4.28
N LYS A 184 6.00 -31.41 3.61
CA LYS A 184 5.70 -32.28 2.46
C LYS A 184 6.63 -31.98 1.28
N ASN A 185 6.90 -32.99 0.47
CA ASN A 185 7.74 -32.85 -0.70
C ASN A 185 7.12 -31.88 -1.73
N PHE A 186 7.87 -30.86 -2.12
CA PHE A 186 7.48 -29.88 -3.13
C PHE A 186 8.18 -30.04 -4.48
N TYR A 187 8.93 -31.14 -4.70
CA TYR A 187 9.65 -31.37 -5.94
C TYR A 187 8.70 -31.45 -7.14
N ILE A 188 9.06 -30.76 -8.22
CA ILE A 188 8.32 -30.74 -9.50
C ILE A 188 9.23 -31.34 -10.60
N ALA A 189 8.88 -32.53 -11.08
CA ALA A 189 9.67 -33.24 -12.07
C ALA A 189 9.53 -32.65 -13.48
N SER A 190 8.32 -32.27 -13.85
CA SER A 190 7.99 -31.80 -15.20
C SER A 190 7.59 -30.33 -15.23
N SER A 191 7.98 -29.63 -16.29
CA SER A 191 7.54 -28.25 -16.56
C SER A 191 6.03 -28.14 -16.83
N LEU A 192 5.33 -29.25 -17.00
CA LEU A 192 3.88 -29.29 -17.19
C LEU A 192 3.11 -29.54 -15.88
N ASP A 193 3.79 -30.00 -14.84
CA ASP A 193 3.16 -30.32 -13.58
C ASP A 193 2.58 -29.06 -12.90
N ARG A 194 1.38 -29.23 -12.37
CA ARG A 194 0.63 -28.22 -11.62
C ARG A 194 0.05 -28.90 -10.39
N PRO A 195 0.87 -29.19 -9.37
CA PRO A 195 0.37 -29.81 -8.15
C PRO A 195 -0.64 -28.90 -7.46
N ASP A 196 -1.61 -29.50 -6.73
CA ASP A 196 -2.74 -28.78 -6.11
C ASP A 196 -2.27 -27.71 -5.12
N TRP A 197 -1.19 -27.97 -4.41
CA TRP A 197 -0.60 -27.02 -3.46
C TRP A 197 -0.04 -25.73 -4.12
N LEU A 198 0.27 -25.76 -5.42
CA LEU A 198 0.97 -24.66 -6.08
C LEU A 198 0.16 -23.35 -6.06
N ARG A 199 -1.15 -23.44 -6.18
CA ARG A 199 -2.03 -22.26 -6.18
C ARG A 199 -2.03 -21.58 -4.82
N SER A 200 -2.22 -22.33 -3.75
CA SER A 200 -2.17 -21.82 -2.37
C SER A 200 -0.80 -21.22 -2.08
N ALA A 201 0.28 -21.99 -2.25
CA ALA A 201 1.64 -21.51 -2.02
C ALA A 201 1.98 -20.24 -2.83
N THR A 202 1.46 -20.11 -4.06
CA THR A 202 1.65 -18.89 -4.87
C THR A 202 0.94 -17.69 -4.26
N SER A 203 -0.28 -17.86 -3.78
CA SER A 203 -1.07 -16.80 -3.14
C SER A 203 -0.43 -16.37 -1.82
N SER A 204 -0.04 -17.32 -0.97
CA SER A 204 0.65 -17.05 0.30
C SER A 204 1.99 -16.33 0.07
N LEU A 205 2.80 -16.78 -0.93
CA LEU A 205 4.05 -16.10 -1.28
C LEU A 205 3.80 -14.68 -1.78
N GLY A 206 2.76 -14.49 -2.58
CA GLY A 206 2.37 -13.17 -3.05
C GLY A 206 2.04 -12.22 -1.90
N LEU A 207 1.28 -12.69 -0.92
CA LEU A 207 0.94 -11.94 0.29
C LEU A 207 2.21 -11.59 1.10
N GLU A 208 3.09 -12.56 1.35
CA GLU A 208 4.34 -12.31 2.09
C GLU A 208 5.26 -11.31 1.38
N VAL A 209 5.37 -11.38 0.06
CA VAL A 209 6.14 -10.40 -0.73
C VAL A 209 5.53 -9.00 -0.61
N MET A 210 4.21 -8.87 -0.71
CA MET A 210 3.55 -7.56 -0.62
C MET A 210 3.62 -6.98 0.81
N LYS A 211 3.49 -7.81 1.84
CA LYS A 211 3.75 -7.42 3.23
C LYS A 211 5.18 -6.91 3.41
N GLY A 212 6.17 -7.64 2.89
CA GLY A 212 7.56 -7.23 2.95
C GLY A 212 7.83 -5.91 2.24
N ILE A 213 7.18 -5.64 1.11
CA ILE A 213 7.26 -4.36 0.40
C ILE A 213 6.67 -3.23 1.26
N ASN A 214 5.46 -3.39 1.79
CA ASN A 214 4.82 -2.36 2.61
C ASN A 214 5.57 -2.10 3.92
N ASN A 215 6.17 -3.14 4.50
CA ASN A 215 7.02 -3.00 5.69
C ASN A 215 8.36 -2.29 5.45
N SER A 216 8.73 -2.10 4.19
CA SER A 216 9.97 -1.42 3.79
C SER A 216 9.70 -0.02 3.22
N VAL A 217 8.54 0.55 3.46
CA VAL A 217 8.18 1.86 2.92
C VAL A 217 9.12 2.97 3.40
N ALA A 218 9.37 3.94 2.53
CA ALA A 218 10.00 5.19 2.89
C ALA A 218 8.92 6.26 3.13
N VAL A 219 8.87 6.78 4.35
CA VAL A 219 8.02 7.89 4.74
C VAL A 219 8.71 9.18 4.34
N THR A 220 8.34 9.71 3.18
CA THR A 220 8.95 10.89 2.58
C THR A 220 8.32 12.18 3.08
N SER A 221 9.01 13.31 2.87
CA SER A 221 8.50 14.65 3.20
C SER A 221 7.15 14.92 2.51
N THR A 222 7.02 14.55 1.23
CA THR A 222 5.78 14.72 0.46
C THR A 222 4.63 13.87 1.00
N SER A 223 4.92 12.63 1.41
CA SER A 223 3.89 11.73 1.95
C SER A 223 3.36 12.21 3.31
N LEU A 224 4.25 12.68 4.20
CA LEU A 224 3.87 13.27 5.50
C LEU A 224 3.07 14.56 5.34
N PHE A 225 3.52 15.44 4.45
CA PHE A 225 2.78 16.66 4.11
C PHE A 225 1.37 16.32 3.62
N SER A 226 1.26 15.40 2.67
CA SER A 226 0.00 15.00 2.07
C SER A 226 -0.95 14.37 3.11
N LEU A 227 -0.45 13.47 3.95
CA LEU A 227 -1.22 12.86 5.03
C LEU A 227 -1.71 13.93 6.01
N SER A 228 -0.84 14.86 6.41
CA SER A 228 -1.18 15.92 7.37
C SER A 228 -2.26 16.84 6.84
N LEU A 229 -2.21 17.20 5.58
CA LEU A 229 -3.19 18.10 4.96
C LEU A 229 -4.53 17.39 4.70
N LEU A 230 -4.49 16.21 4.09
CA LEU A 230 -5.70 15.51 3.64
C LEU A 230 -6.44 14.83 4.79
N SER A 231 -5.81 14.64 5.95
CA SER A 231 -6.51 14.22 7.18
C SER A 231 -7.41 15.30 7.77
N GLU A 232 -7.36 16.55 7.26
CA GLU A 232 -8.26 17.62 7.68
C GLU A 232 -9.55 17.62 6.86
N THR A 233 -10.68 17.81 7.55
CA THR A 233 -12.02 17.84 6.93
C THR A 233 -12.15 18.85 5.81
N THR A 234 -11.66 20.06 6.09
CA THR A 234 -11.74 21.19 5.16
C THR A 234 -10.66 21.14 4.09
N GLN A 235 -9.73 20.16 4.22
CA GLN A 235 -8.51 20.08 3.44
C GLN A 235 -7.77 21.43 3.37
N SER A 236 -7.82 22.18 4.48
CA SER A 236 -7.23 23.51 4.57
C SER A 236 -6.57 23.68 5.93
N LEU A 237 -5.28 23.94 5.97
CA LEU A 237 -4.50 24.04 7.21
C LEU A 237 -3.61 25.28 7.22
N ASP A 238 -3.64 25.99 8.36
CA ASP A 238 -2.60 26.98 8.67
C ASP A 238 -1.23 26.32 8.76
N SER A 239 -0.19 27.04 8.36
CA SER A 239 1.18 26.51 8.29
C SER A 239 1.76 26.11 9.67
N ILE A 240 1.31 26.73 10.75
CA ILE A 240 1.72 26.38 12.11
C ILE A 240 1.10 25.04 12.49
N VAL A 241 -0.20 24.89 12.27
CA VAL A 241 -0.94 23.64 12.52
C VAL A 241 -0.39 22.51 11.64
N MET A 242 -0.06 22.80 10.38
CA MET A 242 0.57 21.83 9.46
C MET A 242 1.86 21.25 10.05
N LYS A 243 2.76 22.11 10.50
CA LYS A 243 4.05 21.70 11.09
C LYS A 243 3.87 20.89 12.37
N SER A 244 2.95 21.31 13.24
CA SER A 244 2.62 20.55 14.47
C SER A 244 2.09 19.15 14.14
N ARG A 245 1.25 19.03 13.11
CA ARG A 245 0.68 17.76 12.67
C ARG A 245 1.71 16.83 12.03
N ILE A 246 2.58 17.39 11.18
CA ILE A 246 3.72 16.65 10.62
C ILE A 246 4.61 16.09 11.73
N LYS A 247 4.97 16.93 12.72
CA LYS A 247 5.77 16.51 13.86
C LYS A 247 5.13 15.35 14.61
N MET A 248 3.83 15.45 14.87
CA MET A 248 3.06 14.40 15.52
C MET A 248 3.15 13.06 14.79
N PHE A 249 2.98 13.04 13.45
CA PHE A 249 3.10 11.80 12.67
C PHE A 249 4.53 11.24 12.67
N ILE A 250 5.54 12.10 12.59
CA ILE A 250 6.95 11.68 12.71
C ILE A 250 7.21 11.04 14.07
N ASP A 251 6.80 11.71 15.16
CA ASP A 251 7.00 11.24 16.53
C ASP A 251 6.30 9.89 16.75
N LEU A 252 5.10 9.73 16.21
CA LEU A 252 4.36 8.47 16.27
C LEU A 252 5.12 7.31 15.61
N LEU A 253 5.72 7.53 14.45
CA LEU A 253 6.48 6.50 13.72
C LEU A 253 7.85 6.22 14.36
N LYS A 254 8.59 7.27 14.76
CA LYS A 254 9.96 7.12 15.32
C LYS A 254 9.96 6.53 16.73
N LYS A 255 8.94 6.78 17.52
CA LYS A 255 8.81 6.22 18.88
C LYS A 255 8.35 4.77 18.90
N ASN A 256 7.76 4.30 17.82
CA ASN A 256 7.21 2.95 17.71
C ASN A 256 8.16 2.03 16.94
N GLU A 257 8.80 1.12 17.64
CA GLU A 257 9.67 0.09 17.05
C GLU A 257 8.92 -1.01 16.27
N ILE A 258 7.62 -0.82 16.01
CA ILE A 258 6.76 -1.83 15.37
C ILE A 258 7.17 -2.07 13.91
N TYR A 259 7.72 -1.05 13.26
CA TYR A 259 8.08 -1.10 11.84
C TYR A 259 9.59 -1.09 11.66
N LYS A 260 10.22 -2.26 11.71
CA LYS A 260 11.69 -2.42 11.68
C LYS A 260 12.38 -1.86 10.43
N HIS A 261 11.71 -1.90 9.29
CA HIS A 261 12.31 -1.55 7.99
C HIS A 261 11.75 -0.26 7.38
N VAL A 262 10.81 0.37 8.06
CA VAL A 262 10.25 1.65 7.62
C VAL A 262 11.29 2.74 7.84
N TRP A 263 11.68 3.40 6.76
CA TRP A 263 12.51 4.58 6.85
C TRP A 263 11.63 5.83 6.97
N VAL A 264 11.95 6.69 7.93
CA VAL A 264 11.24 7.97 8.13
C VAL A 264 12.22 9.10 7.86
N THR A 265 11.81 10.09 7.08
CA THR A 265 12.66 11.26 6.77
C THR A 265 13.24 11.91 8.03
N ASP A 266 14.46 12.41 7.91
CA ASP A 266 15.12 13.18 8.95
C ASP A 266 14.82 14.67 8.87
N ASP A 267 14.10 15.11 7.82
CA ASP A 267 13.69 16.49 7.67
C ASP A 267 12.79 16.93 8.82
N ASP A 268 13.00 18.13 9.30
CA ASP A 268 12.09 18.73 10.26
C ASP A 268 10.77 19.21 9.59
N PRO A 269 9.71 19.52 10.35
CA PRO A 269 8.43 19.94 9.79
C PRO A 269 8.51 21.20 8.91
N LYS A 270 9.48 22.08 9.13
CA LYS A 270 9.70 23.28 8.31
C LYS A 270 10.32 22.87 6.98
N GLU A 271 11.38 22.06 7.01
CA GLU A 271 12.04 21.52 5.82
C GLU A 271 11.06 20.73 4.95
N ILE A 272 10.19 19.93 5.56
CA ILE A 272 9.14 19.16 4.86
C ILE A 272 8.18 20.08 4.10
N THR A 273 7.73 21.17 4.74
CA THR A 273 6.85 22.12 4.06
C THR A 273 7.57 22.85 2.93
N GLU A 274 8.80 23.32 3.15
CA GLU A 274 9.61 23.99 2.15
C GLU A 274 9.94 23.08 0.95
N LYS A 275 10.30 21.82 1.19
CA LYS A 275 10.50 20.82 0.11
C LYS A 275 9.27 20.66 -0.75
N THR A 276 8.09 20.51 -0.15
CA THR A 276 6.84 20.33 -0.89
C THR A 276 6.50 21.55 -1.74
N GLU A 277 6.74 22.76 -1.22
CA GLU A 277 6.61 24.02 -1.95
C GLU A 277 7.60 24.10 -3.13
N ASN A 278 8.87 23.75 -2.90
CA ASN A 278 9.93 23.73 -3.91
C ASN A 278 9.67 22.71 -5.02
N LEU A 279 9.08 21.56 -4.69
CA LEU A 279 8.64 20.58 -5.66
C LEU A 279 7.41 21.04 -6.47
N SER A 280 6.87 22.23 -6.13
CA SER A 280 5.66 22.80 -6.76
C SER A 280 4.46 21.84 -6.73
N LEU A 281 4.31 21.09 -5.62
CA LEU A 281 3.16 20.22 -5.40
C LEU A 281 1.98 21.00 -4.82
N LEU A 282 2.26 21.89 -3.85
CA LEU A 282 1.29 22.83 -3.30
C LEU A 282 2.02 24.04 -2.74
N LYS A 283 1.49 25.23 -2.97
CA LYS A 283 1.98 26.50 -2.38
C LYS A 283 0.95 27.05 -1.40
N PRO A 284 1.38 27.62 -0.27
CA PRO A 284 0.47 28.28 0.65
C PRO A 284 -0.11 29.56 0.06
N GLN A 285 -1.32 29.89 0.47
CA GLN A 285 -2.01 31.12 0.16
C GLN A 285 -2.05 32.01 1.41
N MET A 286 -2.04 33.31 1.24
CA MET A 286 -2.24 34.25 2.35
C MET A 286 -3.75 34.46 2.55
N ILE A 287 -4.29 34.01 3.66
CA ILE A 287 -5.69 34.13 4.03
C ILE A 287 -5.76 34.75 5.43
N GLY A 288 -6.35 35.94 5.55
CA GLY A 288 -6.49 36.62 6.84
C GLY A 288 -5.16 36.89 7.57
N GLY A 289 -4.07 37.08 6.83
CA GLY A 289 -2.74 37.31 7.38
C GLY A 289 -1.96 36.03 7.74
N SER A 290 -2.57 34.86 7.60
CA SER A 290 -1.94 33.54 7.85
C SER A 290 -1.55 32.85 6.54
N ARG A 291 -0.48 32.06 6.58
CA ARG A 291 -0.11 31.14 5.49
C ARG A 291 -0.93 29.87 5.60
N VAL A 292 -1.81 29.63 4.64
CA VAL A 292 -2.74 28.49 4.64
C VAL A 292 -2.49 27.61 3.42
N TYR A 293 -2.34 26.31 3.63
CA TYR A 293 -2.32 25.30 2.57
C TYR A 293 -3.76 24.89 2.25
N LYS A 294 -4.20 25.17 1.05
CA LYS A 294 -5.54 24.84 0.55
C LYS A 294 -5.41 24.31 -0.89
N PRO A 295 -5.46 22.99 -1.10
CA PRO A 295 -5.34 22.42 -2.42
C PRO A 295 -6.59 22.63 -3.26
N SER A 296 -6.41 22.83 -4.55
CA SER A 296 -7.47 22.60 -5.54
C SER A 296 -7.84 21.11 -5.59
N LYS A 297 -8.96 20.78 -6.23
CA LYS A 297 -9.37 19.38 -6.42
C LYS A 297 -8.29 18.54 -7.09
N ASN A 298 -7.59 19.09 -8.08
CA ASN A 298 -6.52 18.39 -8.79
C ASN A 298 -5.29 18.16 -7.90
N GLU A 299 -4.89 19.16 -7.14
CA GLU A 299 -3.77 19.05 -6.20
C GLU A 299 -4.11 18.05 -5.09
N ALA A 300 -5.32 18.08 -4.54
CA ALA A 300 -5.77 17.10 -3.54
C ALA A 300 -5.73 15.67 -4.09
N ALA A 301 -6.19 15.45 -5.33
CA ALA A 301 -6.13 14.14 -5.97
C ALA A 301 -4.67 13.66 -6.18
N LEU A 302 -3.75 14.55 -6.55
CA LEU A 302 -2.33 14.19 -6.66
C LEU A 302 -1.69 13.94 -5.28
N LEU A 303 -2.02 14.76 -4.28
CA LEU A 303 -1.53 14.57 -2.92
C LEU A 303 -2.04 13.27 -2.29
N SER A 304 -3.25 12.81 -2.63
CA SER A 304 -3.77 11.53 -2.16
C SER A 304 -2.89 10.35 -2.59
N TYR A 305 -2.27 10.40 -3.75
CA TYR A 305 -1.30 9.41 -4.18
C TYR A 305 -0.14 9.27 -3.18
N TYR A 306 0.43 10.38 -2.72
CA TYR A 306 1.54 10.35 -1.75
C TYR A 306 1.08 9.96 -0.35
N GLN A 307 -0.08 10.42 0.08
CA GLN A 307 -0.72 9.97 1.33
C GLN A 307 -0.86 8.45 1.34
N ASN A 308 -1.40 7.87 0.27
CA ASN A 308 -1.71 6.44 0.18
C ASN A 308 -0.45 5.55 0.24
N ASN A 309 0.72 6.08 -0.13
CA ASN A 309 1.97 5.32 0.02
C ASN A 309 2.27 4.91 1.47
N ILE A 310 1.83 5.72 2.45
CA ILE A 310 2.13 5.54 3.89
C ILE A 310 0.90 5.29 4.76
N SER A 311 -0.31 5.34 4.21
CA SER A 311 -1.57 5.23 4.95
C SER A 311 -1.64 3.96 5.81
N HIS A 312 -1.13 2.84 5.29
CA HIS A 312 -1.14 1.55 5.99
C HIS A 312 -0.40 1.58 7.34
N LEU A 313 0.57 2.47 7.52
CA LEU A 313 1.30 2.62 8.78
C LEU A 313 0.44 3.19 9.92
N PHE A 314 -0.65 3.85 9.59
CA PHE A 314 -1.51 4.54 10.54
C PHE A 314 -2.87 3.88 10.75
N LEU A 315 -3.19 2.82 10.00
CA LEU A 315 -4.51 2.18 10.04
C LEU A 315 -4.89 1.65 11.40
N LEU A 316 -4.02 0.89 12.04
CA LEU A 316 -4.29 0.30 13.34
C LEU A 316 -4.47 1.39 14.41
N TYR A 317 -3.61 2.42 14.39
CA TYR A 317 -3.74 3.60 15.26
C TYR A 317 -5.08 4.29 15.07
N SER A 318 -5.41 4.52 13.81
CA SER A 318 -6.63 5.22 13.44
C SER A 318 -7.88 4.44 13.89
N LEU A 319 -7.87 3.11 13.73
CA LEU A 319 -8.96 2.24 14.17
C LEU A 319 -9.16 2.30 15.68
N ILE A 320 -8.06 2.25 16.45
CA ILE A 320 -8.11 2.34 17.90
C ILE A 320 -8.63 3.73 18.34
N CYS A 321 -8.11 4.79 17.74
CA CYS A 321 -8.58 6.15 18.05
C CYS A 321 -10.07 6.34 17.71
N LEU A 322 -10.53 5.72 16.62
CA LEU A 322 -11.94 5.73 16.25
C LEU A 322 -12.81 5.04 17.32
N ALA A 323 -12.40 3.84 17.75
CA ALA A 323 -13.10 3.10 18.77
C ALA A 323 -13.18 3.89 20.09
N LEU A 324 -12.04 4.41 20.55
CA LEU A 324 -11.95 5.20 21.78
C LEU A 324 -12.75 6.51 21.72
N LYS A 325 -12.90 7.10 20.54
CA LYS A 325 -13.68 8.33 20.38
C LYS A 325 -15.18 8.12 20.47
N TYR A 326 -15.68 7.01 19.94
CA TYR A 326 -17.12 6.82 19.74
C TYR A 326 -17.77 5.83 20.70
N VAL A 327 -16.98 5.09 21.47
CA VAL A 327 -17.48 4.17 22.49
C VAL A 327 -17.16 4.73 23.87
N GLU A 328 -18.19 5.14 24.59
CA GLU A 328 -18.07 5.52 25.99
C GLU A 328 -17.76 4.28 26.84
N ASP A 329 -16.92 4.43 27.84
CA ASP A 329 -16.54 3.37 28.79
C ASP A 329 -15.98 2.09 28.13
N LEU A 330 -15.23 2.25 27.02
CA LEU A 330 -14.62 1.14 26.30
C LEU A 330 -13.54 0.45 27.14
N SER A 331 -13.76 -0.80 27.49
CA SER A 331 -12.74 -1.61 28.17
C SER A 331 -11.65 -2.05 27.16
N LYS A 332 -10.42 -2.27 27.68
CA LYS A 332 -9.31 -2.82 26.88
C LYS A 332 -9.69 -4.11 26.15
N LYS A 333 -10.40 -5.02 26.83
CA LYS A 333 -10.87 -6.28 26.27
C LYS A 333 -11.84 -6.07 25.10
N GLU A 334 -12.72 -5.11 25.22
CA GLU A 334 -13.66 -4.74 24.16
C GLU A 334 -12.95 -4.10 22.97
N LEU A 335 -11.98 -3.20 23.22
CA LEU A 335 -11.14 -2.60 22.19
C LEU A 335 -10.41 -3.67 21.37
N ILE A 336 -9.73 -4.61 22.04
CA ILE A 336 -9.04 -5.73 21.39
C ILE A 336 -10.03 -6.52 20.53
N ARG A 337 -11.19 -6.87 21.07
CA ARG A 337 -12.24 -7.60 20.34
C ARG A 337 -12.71 -6.85 19.08
N LEU A 338 -12.89 -5.53 19.17
CA LEU A 338 -13.29 -4.70 18.04
C LEU A 338 -12.22 -4.64 16.96
N VAL A 339 -10.95 -4.54 17.36
CA VAL A 339 -9.84 -4.58 16.42
C VAL A 339 -9.79 -5.93 15.70
N HIS A 340 -9.92 -7.05 16.40
CA HIS A 340 -9.93 -8.38 15.80
C HIS A 340 -11.05 -8.59 14.77
N LEU A 341 -12.20 -7.94 14.91
CA LEU A 341 -13.29 -8.02 13.93
C LEU A 341 -12.91 -7.42 12.56
N VAL A 342 -12.06 -6.41 12.55
CA VAL A 342 -11.73 -5.65 11.33
C VAL A 342 -10.33 -6.00 10.80
N TYR A 343 -9.42 -6.38 11.69
CA TYR A 343 -8.01 -6.55 11.36
C TYR A 343 -7.73 -7.53 10.22
N PRO A 344 -8.36 -8.72 10.10
CA PRO A 344 -8.10 -9.65 9.00
C PRO A 344 -8.31 -9.01 7.61
N PHE A 345 -9.31 -8.15 7.49
CA PHE A 345 -9.60 -7.41 6.25
C PHE A 345 -8.55 -6.34 5.98
N LEU A 346 -8.22 -5.55 7.01
CA LEU A 346 -7.16 -4.54 6.90
C LEU A 346 -5.81 -5.18 6.56
N GLN A 347 -5.50 -6.33 7.17
CA GLN A 347 -4.27 -7.06 6.89
C GLN A 347 -4.21 -7.50 5.43
N SER A 348 -5.31 -8.02 4.90
CA SER A 348 -5.39 -8.47 3.51
C SER A 348 -5.26 -7.33 2.52
N ASP A 349 -6.01 -6.25 2.72
CA ASP A 349 -6.11 -5.15 1.77
C ASP A 349 -4.88 -4.22 1.80
N PHE A 350 -4.29 -4.03 2.98
CA PHE A 350 -3.14 -3.13 3.18
C PHE A 350 -1.82 -3.85 3.44
N TYR A 351 -1.83 -5.18 3.41
CA TYR A 351 -0.63 -5.99 3.64
C TYR A 351 0.06 -5.65 4.95
N LEU A 352 -0.73 -5.54 6.04
CA LEU A 352 -0.18 -5.28 7.37
C LEU A 352 0.67 -6.45 7.86
N PRO A 353 1.78 -6.18 8.58
CA PRO A 353 2.81 -7.20 8.85
C PRO A 353 2.38 -8.25 9.86
N TRP A 354 1.63 -7.83 10.86
CA TRP A 354 1.36 -8.66 12.03
C TRP A 354 0.37 -9.77 11.70
N LYS A 355 0.57 -10.93 12.30
CA LYS A 355 -0.44 -11.98 12.28
C LYS A 355 -1.54 -11.64 13.28
N GLU A 356 -2.70 -12.26 13.11
CA GLU A 356 -3.85 -12.03 13.97
C GLU A 356 -3.54 -12.32 15.44
N GLU A 357 -2.73 -13.35 15.71
CA GLU A 357 -2.31 -13.74 17.06
C GLU A 357 -1.34 -12.71 17.72
N GLU A 358 -0.68 -11.89 16.92
CA GLU A 358 0.28 -10.87 17.39
C GLU A 358 -0.40 -9.54 17.73
N ILE A 359 -1.65 -9.34 17.32
CA ILE A 359 -2.35 -8.05 17.40
C ILE A 359 -2.53 -7.58 18.83
N ASP A 360 -2.86 -8.47 19.75
CA ASP A 360 -3.05 -8.11 21.17
C ASP A 360 -1.76 -7.51 21.73
N GLU A 361 -0.63 -8.15 21.48
CA GLU A 361 0.68 -7.66 21.90
C GLU A 361 1.04 -6.33 21.23
N VAL A 362 0.73 -6.18 19.93
CA VAL A 362 0.94 -4.94 19.18
C VAL A 362 0.11 -3.80 19.75
N ILE A 363 -1.16 -4.04 20.07
CA ILE A 363 -2.03 -3.04 20.71
C ILE A 363 -1.46 -2.66 22.08
N GLU A 364 -1.07 -3.64 22.89
CA GLU A 364 -0.55 -3.40 24.23
C GLU A 364 0.74 -2.59 24.24
N LYS A 365 1.74 -3.06 23.50
CA LYS A 365 3.06 -2.43 23.48
C LYS A 365 3.07 -1.08 22.78
N SER A 366 2.31 -0.96 21.70
CA SER A 366 2.44 0.19 20.82
C SER A 366 1.55 1.35 21.20
N PHE A 367 0.43 1.06 21.86
CA PHE A 367 -0.61 2.06 22.09
C PHE A 367 -0.84 2.37 23.55
N LEU A 368 -1.04 1.35 24.37
CA LEU A 368 -1.42 1.56 25.75
C LEU A 368 -0.23 1.89 26.64
N GLU A 369 0.93 1.25 26.44
CA GLU A 369 2.12 1.57 27.23
C GLU A 369 2.74 2.90 26.82
N GLN A 370 2.74 3.22 25.52
CA GLN A 370 3.29 4.47 25.03
C GLN A 370 2.39 5.65 25.39
N ALA A 371 1.09 5.47 25.30
CA ALA A 371 0.13 6.46 25.78
C ALA A 371 0.25 6.76 27.29
N LYS A 372 0.67 5.76 28.06
CA LYS A 372 0.94 5.93 29.51
C LYS A 372 2.28 6.61 29.80
N LYS A 373 3.32 6.36 28.97
CA LYS A 373 4.70 6.85 29.20
C LYS A 373 4.93 8.27 28.67
N ASP A 374 4.31 8.63 27.56
CA ASP A 374 4.60 9.85 26.84
C ASP A 374 3.33 10.66 26.58
N GLY A 375 2.73 11.27 27.62
CA GLY A 375 1.57 12.16 27.47
C GLY A 375 1.65 13.18 26.33
N ASP A 376 2.85 13.39 25.78
CA ASP A 376 3.12 14.31 24.68
C ASP A 376 2.80 13.77 23.28
N VAL A 377 2.89 12.45 23.01
CA VAL A 377 2.60 11.90 21.67
C VAL A 377 1.10 11.89 21.42
N PHE A 378 0.32 11.74 22.47
CA PHE A 378 -1.13 11.81 22.47
C PHE A 378 -1.66 13.10 23.10
N ASN A 379 -1.00 14.23 22.89
CA ASN A 379 -1.51 15.55 23.25
C ASN A 379 -2.94 15.84 22.72
N TYR A 380 -3.50 14.89 22.00
CA TYR A 380 -4.87 14.89 21.46
C TYR A 380 -5.80 13.94 22.20
N MET A 381 -5.27 13.12 23.12
CA MET A 381 -6.05 12.21 23.95
C MET A 381 -5.38 12.12 25.33
N GLU A 382 -6.06 12.58 26.37
CA GLU A 382 -5.68 12.29 27.74
C GLU A 382 -6.21 10.91 28.10
N ILE A 383 -5.32 9.98 28.43
CA ILE A 383 -5.70 8.68 28.99
C ILE A 383 -5.54 8.80 30.49
N GLU A 384 -6.64 8.82 31.22
CA GLU A 384 -6.58 8.78 32.67
C GLU A 384 -6.06 7.42 33.16
N ASP A 385 -5.17 7.45 34.16
CA ASP A 385 -4.63 6.25 34.80
C ASP A 385 -5.79 5.43 35.41
N GLY A 386 -6.04 4.28 34.83
CA GLY A 386 -7.14 3.42 35.27
C GLY A 386 -7.30 2.15 34.45
N ALA A 387 -6.46 1.96 33.43
CA ALA A 387 -6.51 0.77 32.58
C ALA A 387 -5.94 -0.49 33.27
N GLU A 388 -6.47 -0.84 34.47
CA GLU A 388 -6.42 -2.22 34.94
C GLU A 388 -7.37 -3.08 34.10
N LYS A 389 -7.07 -4.37 33.99
CA LYS A 389 -7.64 -5.34 33.00
C LYS A 389 -9.15 -5.27 32.75
N ASP A 390 -9.94 -4.69 33.62
CA ASP A 390 -11.40 -4.64 33.54
C ASP A 390 -12.00 -3.24 33.80
N LYS A 391 -11.17 -2.16 33.82
CA LYS A 391 -11.66 -0.79 33.97
C LYS A 391 -11.80 -0.10 32.61
N PRO A 392 -12.80 0.80 32.46
CA PRO A 392 -12.95 1.58 31.24
C PRO A 392 -11.68 2.38 30.94
N ILE A 393 -11.31 2.43 29.68
CA ILE A 393 -10.27 3.34 29.19
C ILE A 393 -10.95 4.70 29.01
N VAL A 394 -10.68 5.64 29.91
CA VAL A 394 -11.19 7.01 29.78
C VAL A 394 -10.25 7.78 28.87
N VAL A 395 -10.75 8.15 27.70
CA VAL A 395 -10.02 8.96 26.73
C VAL A 395 -10.72 10.29 26.56
N LYS A 396 -10.00 11.37 26.84
CA LYS A 396 -10.49 12.73 26.55
C LYS A 396 -9.93 13.17 25.19
N PRO A 397 -10.70 13.07 24.11
CA PRO A 397 -10.23 13.48 22.80
C PRO A 397 -10.06 15.00 22.77
N THR A 398 -8.82 15.47 22.69
CA THR A 398 -8.53 16.91 22.60
C THR A 398 -8.60 17.43 21.16
N LYS A 399 -8.43 16.57 20.12
CA LYS A 399 -8.65 16.93 18.71
C LYS A 399 -8.94 15.71 17.81
N TYR A 400 -9.66 15.97 16.72
CA TYR A 400 -10.34 15.01 15.83
C TYR A 400 -9.48 14.29 14.76
N VAL A 401 -8.17 14.52 14.73
CA VAL A 401 -7.34 14.17 13.56
C VAL A 401 -7.25 12.66 13.31
N TYR A 402 -7.00 11.88 14.37
CA TYR A 402 -6.85 10.43 14.21
C TYR A 402 -8.15 9.72 13.89
N ALA A 403 -9.21 10.06 14.61
CA ALA A 403 -10.50 9.42 14.40
C ALA A 403 -11.01 9.59 12.97
N ARG A 404 -10.70 10.72 12.35
CA ARG A 404 -11.09 10.96 10.97
C ARG A 404 -10.22 10.23 9.96
N ALA A 405 -8.91 10.20 10.17
CA ALA A 405 -8.03 9.37 9.34
C ALA A 405 -8.48 7.90 9.39
N ALA A 406 -8.75 7.38 10.60
CA ALA A 406 -9.30 6.04 10.77
C ALA A 406 -10.60 5.82 10.00
N TYR A 407 -11.50 6.78 10.12
CA TYR A 407 -12.78 6.70 9.45
C TYR A 407 -12.63 6.62 7.93
N THR A 408 -11.83 7.50 7.35
CA THR A 408 -11.54 7.48 5.91
C THR A 408 -10.93 6.14 5.50
N PHE A 409 -9.95 5.64 6.23
CA PHE A 409 -9.27 4.39 5.90
C PHE A 409 -10.16 3.15 6.07
N VAL A 410 -10.89 3.04 7.16
CA VAL A 410 -11.83 1.93 7.36
C VAL A 410 -12.92 1.95 6.29
N HIS A 411 -13.38 3.13 5.91
CA HIS A 411 -14.40 3.28 4.88
C HIS A 411 -13.90 2.94 3.48
N GLU A 412 -12.69 3.38 3.13
CA GLU A 412 -12.09 3.10 1.81
C GLU A 412 -11.54 1.68 1.68
N ALA A 413 -11.20 1.04 2.81
CA ALA A 413 -10.54 -0.25 2.85
C ALA A 413 -11.46 -1.42 3.17
N SER A 414 -12.59 -1.16 3.85
CA SER A 414 -13.37 -2.23 4.43
C SER A 414 -14.23 -2.97 3.42
N HIS A 415 -14.24 -4.29 3.55
CA HIS A 415 -15.38 -5.06 3.12
C HIS A 415 -16.60 -4.61 3.92
N TRP A 416 -17.65 -4.20 3.26
CA TRP A 416 -18.87 -3.67 3.88
C TRP A 416 -19.43 -4.53 5.02
N GLU A 417 -19.29 -5.85 4.93
CA GLU A 417 -19.71 -6.77 5.98
C GLU A 417 -18.91 -6.60 7.27
N ALA A 418 -17.60 -6.47 7.17
CA ALA A 418 -16.74 -6.25 8.33
C ALA A 418 -17.02 -4.90 8.98
N GLU A 419 -17.24 -3.86 8.18
CA GLU A 419 -17.65 -2.54 8.67
C GLU A 419 -19.00 -2.64 9.39
N ASN A 420 -19.97 -3.33 8.85
CA ASN A 420 -21.27 -3.53 9.49
C ASN A 420 -21.17 -4.31 10.81
N GLU A 421 -20.36 -5.36 10.87
CA GLU A 421 -20.15 -6.12 12.10
C GLU A 421 -19.40 -5.30 13.14
N PHE A 422 -18.39 -4.54 12.73
CA PHE A 422 -17.69 -3.61 13.58
C PHE A 422 -18.63 -2.54 14.13
N MET A 423 -19.45 -1.93 13.29
CA MET A 423 -20.42 -0.91 13.70
C MET A 423 -21.53 -1.46 14.59
N LYS A 424 -22.00 -2.68 14.36
CA LYS A 424 -22.94 -3.37 15.26
C LYS A 424 -22.30 -3.66 16.61
N ALA A 425 -21.03 -4.06 16.63
CA ALA A 425 -20.28 -4.33 17.84
C ALA A 425 -20.05 -3.07 18.68
N LEU A 426 -19.83 -1.93 18.03
CA LEU A 426 -19.72 -0.60 18.68
C LEU A 426 -21.04 -0.12 19.29
N LYS A 427 -22.19 -0.78 19.02
CA LYS A 427 -23.50 -0.27 19.38
C LYS A 427 -23.65 1.20 19.01
N PRO A 428 -23.64 1.55 17.73
CA PRO A 428 -23.44 2.90 17.27
C PRO A 428 -24.48 3.85 17.88
N SER A 429 -23.98 4.89 18.53
CA SER A 429 -24.82 6.01 18.96
C SER A 429 -25.38 6.73 17.71
N LYS A 430 -26.42 7.54 17.91
CA LYS A 430 -26.97 8.38 16.84
C LYS A 430 -25.87 9.21 16.17
N GLN A 431 -24.89 9.69 16.92
CA GLN A 431 -23.75 10.47 16.41
C GLN A 431 -22.88 9.65 15.45
N VAL A 432 -22.62 8.37 15.74
CA VAL A 432 -21.88 7.47 14.84
C VAL A 432 -22.68 7.21 13.57
N LEU A 433 -24.00 6.99 13.71
CA LEU A 433 -24.89 6.81 12.56
C LEU A 433 -24.94 8.08 11.68
N ASP A 434 -24.99 9.25 12.29
CA ASP A 434 -24.97 10.54 11.57
C ASP A 434 -23.62 10.78 10.85
N LEU A 435 -22.53 10.28 11.41
CA LEU A 435 -21.19 10.33 10.80
C LEU A 435 -21.06 9.40 9.57
N ILE A 436 -21.72 8.24 9.62
CA ILE A 436 -21.74 7.27 8.53
C ILE A 436 -22.83 7.62 7.50
N ALA A 437 -23.84 8.40 7.88
CA ALA A 437 -24.96 8.75 7.01
C ALA A 437 -24.54 9.34 5.64
N PRO A 438 -23.53 10.25 5.55
CA PRO A 438 -23.04 10.71 4.26
C PRO A 438 -22.49 9.61 3.35
N PHE A 439 -21.95 8.55 3.92
CA PHE A 439 -21.35 7.43 3.18
C PHE A 439 -22.36 6.33 2.85
N LYS A 440 -23.50 6.29 3.55
CA LYS A 440 -24.64 5.47 3.16
C LYS A 440 -25.26 5.93 1.84
N VAL A 441 -25.16 7.23 1.55
CA VAL A 441 -25.64 7.82 0.27
C VAL A 441 -24.70 7.45 -0.87
N ASP A 442 -23.41 7.26 -0.60
CA ASP A 442 -22.39 6.86 -1.57
C ASP A 442 -22.07 5.35 -1.51
N GLY A 443 -23.06 4.52 -1.24
CA GLY A 443 -22.94 3.07 -1.30
C GLY A 443 -22.33 2.53 -2.62
N HIS A 444 -22.27 3.38 -3.65
CA HIS A 444 -21.53 3.14 -4.88
C HIS A 444 -20.04 2.93 -4.66
N ILE A 445 -19.39 3.71 -3.79
CA ILE A 445 -17.93 3.62 -3.59
C ILE A 445 -17.57 2.34 -2.85
N ALA A 446 -18.31 1.99 -1.80
CA ALA A 446 -18.07 0.76 -1.04
C ALA A 446 -18.33 -0.51 -1.88
N ALA A 447 -19.39 -0.53 -2.70
CA ALA A 447 -19.67 -1.60 -3.62
C ALA A 447 -18.61 -1.72 -4.72
N HIS A 448 -18.11 -0.58 -5.22
CA HIS A 448 -17.07 -0.53 -6.25
C HIS A 448 -15.74 -1.11 -5.74
N ILE A 449 -15.30 -0.71 -4.56
CA ILE A 449 -14.09 -1.23 -3.91
C ILE A 449 -14.19 -2.73 -3.66
N ARG A 450 -15.34 -3.20 -3.18
CA ARG A 450 -15.59 -4.61 -2.92
C ARG A 450 -15.56 -5.47 -4.17
N MET A 451 -16.10 -4.99 -5.27
CA MET A 451 -16.09 -5.71 -6.56
C MET A 451 -14.69 -5.78 -7.17
N GLU A 452 -13.88 -4.74 -7.01
CA GLU A 452 -12.47 -4.77 -7.41
C GLU A 452 -11.65 -5.76 -6.56
N ALA A 453 -11.89 -5.83 -5.26
CA ALA A 453 -11.17 -6.70 -4.35
C ALA A 453 -11.62 -8.18 -4.43
N GLY A 454 -12.91 -8.44 -4.59
CA GLY A 454 -13.49 -9.78 -4.49
C GLY A 454 -13.60 -10.57 -5.79
N ALA A 455 -13.73 -9.92 -6.93
CA ALA A 455 -14.07 -10.58 -8.19
C ALA A 455 -12.88 -10.87 -9.12
N GLY A 456 -11.66 -10.41 -8.81
CA GLY A 456 -10.51 -10.58 -9.70
C GLY A 456 -10.72 -9.95 -11.09
N LEU A 457 -11.64 -9.01 -11.19
CA LEU A 457 -12.02 -8.37 -12.42
C LEU A 457 -10.97 -7.33 -12.82
N ASP A 458 -10.72 -7.26 -14.11
CA ASP A 458 -9.70 -6.39 -14.67
C ASP A 458 -10.14 -4.92 -14.53
N HIS A 459 -9.27 -4.04 -14.04
CA HIS A 459 -9.47 -2.59 -13.88
C HIS A 459 -10.03 -1.85 -15.12
N ASN A 460 -10.04 -2.53 -16.27
CA ASN A 460 -10.52 -1.98 -17.52
C ASN A 460 -12.03 -2.14 -17.76
N THR A 461 -12.76 -2.83 -16.88
CA THR A 461 -14.18 -3.16 -17.07
C THR A 461 -15.15 -2.22 -16.35
N TYR A 462 -14.66 -1.26 -15.54
CA TYR A 462 -15.49 -0.45 -14.64
C TYR A 462 -15.85 0.96 -15.12
N ASP A 463 -15.70 1.23 -16.39
CA ASP A 463 -15.96 2.59 -16.93
C ASP A 463 -17.45 2.99 -16.97
N SER A 464 -18.38 2.05 -16.72
CA SER A 464 -19.81 2.38 -16.57
C SER A 464 -20.56 1.28 -15.80
N VAL A 465 -21.62 1.66 -15.09
CA VAL A 465 -22.56 0.75 -14.39
C VAL A 465 -23.16 -0.31 -15.35
N GLU A 466 -23.17 -0.02 -16.64
CA GLU A 466 -23.64 -0.91 -17.70
C GLU A 466 -22.79 -2.15 -17.92
N ASN A 467 -21.52 -2.11 -17.47
CA ASN A 467 -20.57 -3.23 -17.60
C ASN A 467 -20.51 -4.14 -16.35
N TRP A 468 -21.37 -3.91 -15.38
CA TRP A 468 -21.40 -4.72 -14.18
C TRP A 468 -22.02 -6.08 -14.44
N THR A 469 -21.51 -7.12 -13.78
CA THR A 469 -22.16 -8.44 -13.80
C THR A 469 -23.51 -8.37 -13.10
N GLN A 470 -24.43 -9.28 -13.43
CA GLN A 470 -25.73 -9.37 -12.76
C GLN A 470 -25.56 -9.48 -11.24
N GLU A 471 -24.55 -10.22 -10.78
CA GLU A 471 -24.19 -10.37 -9.38
C GLU A 471 -23.77 -9.03 -8.74
N GLY A 472 -23.05 -8.17 -9.47
CA GLY A 472 -22.71 -6.83 -9.04
C GLY A 472 -23.93 -5.93 -8.92
N HIS A 473 -24.87 -6.01 -9.84
CA HIS A 473 -26.14 -5.30 -9.77
C HIS A 473 -27.00 -5.77 -8.59
N ASP A 474 -27.08 -7.07 -8.36
CA ASP A 474 -27.85 -7.67 -7.26
C ASP A 474 -27.26 -7.29 -5.91
N GLN A 475 -25.92 -7.24 -5.78
CA GLN A 475 -25.24 -6.74 -4.58
C GLN A 475 -25.53 -5.26 -4.35
N LEU A 476 -25.50 -4.43 -5.39
CA LEU A 476 -25.82 -3.00 -5.27
C LEU A 476 -27.28 -2.79 -4.84
N HIS A 477 -28.22 -3.57 -5.38
CA HIS A 477 -29.62 -3.55 -4.98
C HIS A 477 -29.80 -3.95 -3.52
N PHE A 478 -29.16 -5.02 -3.10
CA PHE A 478 -29.15 -5.49 -1.72
C PHE A 478 -28.67 -4.42 -0.73
N TRP A 479 -27.61 -3.68 -1.09
CA TRP A 479 -27.07 -2.63 -0.24
C TRP A 479 -27.94 -1.37 -0.24
N ARG A 480 -28.55 -1.02 -1.37
CA ARG A 480 -29.52 0.08 -1.43
C ARG A 480 -30.74 -0.19 -0.55
N GLU A 481 -31.27 -1.40 -0.55
CA GLU A 481 -32.40 -1.76 0.31
C GLU A 481 -32.04 -1.77 1.80
N LYS A 482 -30.81 -2.14 2.16
CA LYS A 482 -30.35 -2.12 3.56
C LYS A 482 -29.92 -0.74 4.08
N SER A 483 -29.68 0.21 3.19
CA SER A 483 -29.32 1.58 3.59
C SER A 483 -30.53 2.49 3.85
N HIS A 484 -31.73 2.02 3.59
CA HIS A 484 -33.01 2.61 4.00
C HIS A 484 -33.54 1.90 5.25
#